data_be42a4676239709d368201933037966c
#
_entry.id   be42a4676239709d368201933037966c
#
_cell.length_a   1.000
_cell.length_b   1.000
_cell.length_c   1.000
_cell.angle_alpha   90.00
_cell.angle_beta   90.00
_cell.angle_gamma   90.00
#
_symmetry.space_group_name_H-M   'P 1'
#
loop_
_entity.id
_entity.type
_entity.pdbx_description
1 polymer ?
#
loop_
_entity_poly.entity_id
_entity_poly.type
_entity_poly.pdbx_seq_one_letter_code
_entity_poly.pdbx_strand_id
1 'polypeptide(L)'
;MFYPEQERIARIQNLQIPSSCKQSDYLFTEENLALAFRRGRHRTLMPGIRRAEREEYRRKLTELGLGLENRLTAKAGTLSGGQRQALTLLMATLQKPRLLLLDEHTAALDPKTASVVMSITERIVLEERLTTMMITHNMRDAIRYGDRLIMLHAGNIILDISGEEKKNLTVTDLLEKFSVSSGSEFSSDRGLLG
;
A
#
# COMPACT_ATOMS: atom_id res chain seq x y z
N MET A 1 14.10 12.81 23.23
CA MET A 1 12.98 11.98 23.69
C MET A 1 12.44 11.26 22.47
N PHE A 2 12.80 10.00 22.27
CA PHE A 2 12.36 9.20 21.13
C PHE A 2 10.93 8.72 21.40
N TYR A 3 10.02 8.96 20.47
CA TYR A 3 8.69 8.37 20.47
C TYR A 3 8.72 7.04 19.72
N PRO A 4 8.84 5.89 20.38
CA PRO A 4 8.87 4.58 19.71
C PRO A 4 7.53 4.18 19.06
N GLU A 5 6.45 4.93 19.31
CA GLU A 5 5.14 4.63 18.75
C GLU A 5 4.92 5.12 17.31
N GLN A 6 5.63 6.17 16.88
CA GLN A 6 5.48 6.70 15.51
C GLN A 6 6.03 5.75 14.43
N GLU A 7 6.93 4.84 14.77
CA GLU A 7 7.52 3.88 13.83
C GLU A 7 6.62 2.70 13.50
N ARG A 8 5.48 2.56 14.21
CA ARG A 8 4.55 1.44 14.02
C ARG A 8 3.44 1.73 13.01
N ILE A 9 3.41 2.93 12.45
CA ILE A 9 2.49 3.30 11.36
C ILE A 9 3.28 3.34 10.06
N ALA A 10 2.98 2.46 9.14
CA ALA A 10 3.52 2.50 7.80
C ALA A 10 2.48 3.11 6.85
N ARG A 11 2.85 4.13 6.12
CA ARG A 11 2.03 4.79 5.11
C ARG A 11 2.64 4.60 3.73
N ILE A 12 1.84 4.11 2.80
CA ILE A 12 2.18 4.04 1.38
C ILE A 12 1.28 5.01 0.64
N GLN A 13 1.87 6.00 0.00
CA GLN A 13 1.17 7.00 -0.82
C GLN A 13 1.53 6.87 -2.27
N ASN A 14 0.63 7.34 -3.12
CA ASN A 14 0.89 7.51 -4.53
C ASN A 14 1.81 8.74 -4.73
N LEU A 15 3.01 8.54 -5.22
CA LEU A 15 4.04 9.46 -5.78
C LEU A 15 4.32 10.83 -5.12
N GLN A 16 3.52 11.35 -4.19
CA GLN A 16 3.83 12.57 -3.42
C GLN A 16 3.96 12.27 -1.94
N ILE A 17 5.08 11.81 -1.53
CA ILE A 17 5.33 11.10 -0.29
C ILE A 17 5.95 11.95 0.80
N PRO A 18 5.49 11.87 2.06
CA PRO A 18 6.30 12.18 3.22
C PRO A 18 7.38 11.11 3.43
N SER A 19 8.51 11.53 3.92
CA SER A 19 9.84 10.92 3.92
C SER A 19 10.03 9.54 4.59
N SER A 20 9.02 8.90 5.18
CA SER A 20 9.25 7.73 6.04
C SER A 20 9.30 6.37 5.34
N CYS A 21 8.69 6.21 4.15
CA CYS A 21 8.69 4.95 3.40
C CYS A 21 9.14 5.06 1.93
N LYS A 22 9.72 6.22 1.53
CA LYS A 22 10.25 6.37 0.16
C LYS A 22 11.40 5.40 -0.08
N GLN A 23 11.26 4.63 -1.15
CA GLN A 23 12.44 4.06 -1.77
C GLN A 23 13.27 5.20 -2.39
N SER A 24 14.59 5.09 -2.32
CA SER A 24 15.47 5.98 -3.06
C SER A 24 15.73 5.40 -4.43
N ASP A 25 15.41 6.13 -5.48
CA ASP A 25 15.63 5.71 -6.87
C ASP A 25 17.12 5.50 -7.20
N TYR A 26 18.00 6.16 -6.45
CA TYR A 26 19.45 6.08 -6.63
C TYR A 26 20.10 4.87 -5.94
N LEU A 27 19.43 4.32 -4.92
CA LEU A 27 19.92 3.17 -4.18
C LEU A 27 19.54 1.86 -4.87
N PHE A 28 20.33 0.82 -4.63
CA PHE A 28 19.99 -0.53 -5.06
C PHE A 28 18.76 -1.06 -4.30
N THR A 29 18.08 -2.03 -4.90
CA THR A 29 16.90 -2.67 -4.28
C THR A 29 17.21 -3.21 -2.88
N GLU A 30 18.36 -3.90 -2.72
CA GLU A 30 18.78 -4.44 -1.43
C GLU A 30 19.13 -3.35 -0.40
N GLU A 31 19.66 -2.19 -0.84
CA GLU A 31 19.95 -1.07 0.05
C GLU A 31 18.69 -0.41 0.58
N ASN A 32 17.68 -0.26 -0.28
CA ASN A 32 16.35 0.22 0.13
C ASN A 32 15.74 -0.70 1.19
N LEU A 33 15.81 -2.02 1.00
CA LEU A 33 15.33 -3.01 1.97
C LEU A 33 16.12 -2.95 3.27
N ALA A 34 17.44 -2.82 3.20
CA ALA A 34 18.29 -2.70 4.38
C ALA A 34 17.99 -1.43 5.20
N LEU A 35 17.71 -0.31 4.54
CA LEU A 35 17.28 0.91 5.22
C LEU A 35 15.92 0.73 5.90
N ALA A 36 14.96 0.09 5.22
CA ALA A 36 13.66 -0.20 5.77
C ALA A 36 13.75 -1.14 6.98
N PHE A 37 14.55 -2.21 6.88
CA PHE A 37 14.75 -3.19 7.95
C PHE A 37 15.46 -2.61 9.19
N ARG A 38 16.34 -1.63 8.99
CA ARG A 38 17.08 -0.96 10.08
C ARG A 38 16.36 0.25 10.66
N ARG A 39 15.18 0.59 10.18
CA ARG A 39 14.39 1.71 10.68
C ARG A 39 14.10 1.52 12.17
N GLY A 40 14.38 2.54 12.99
CA GLY A 40 14.19 2.49 14.44
C GLY A 40 15.20 1.64 15.23
N ARG A 41 16.19 1.06 14.59
CA ARG A 41 17.28 0.34 15.26
C ARG A 41 18.52 1.22 15.39
N HIS A 42 19.26 1.05 16.50
CA HIS A 42 20.54 1.73 16.66
C HIS A 42 21.47 1.39 15.49
N ARG A 43 22.05 2.41 14.86
CA ARG A 43 23.05 2.25 13.81
C ARG A 43 24.32 1.68 14.43
N THR A 44 24.72 0.49 14.02
CA THR A 44 26.05 -0.05 14.26
C THR A 44 26.97 0.38 13.13
N LEU A 45 28.24 0.64 13.43
CA LEU A 45 29.28 0.99 12.45
C LEU A 45 29.66 -0.18 11.53
N MET A 46 28.88 -1.27 11.51
CA MET A 46 29.15 -2.41 10.63
C MET A 46 28.78 -2.08 9.18
N PRO A 47 29.73 -2.16 8.26
CA PRO A 47 29.49 -1.83 6.85
C PRO A 47 28.69 -2.93 6.14
N GLY A 48 27.84 -2.49 5.23
CA GLY A 48 27.24 -3.32 4.19
C GLY A 48 26.02 -4.15 4.60
N ILE A 49 25.53 -4.89 3.61
CA ILE A 49 24.46 -5.88 3.74
C ILE A 49 25.11 -7.24 3.88
N ARG A 50 24.80 -7.97 4.95
CA ARG A 50 25.35 -9.30 5.20
C ARG A 50 24.76 -10.31 4.20
N ARG A 51 25.49 -11.38 3.90
CA ARG A 51 25.03 -12.44 3.01
C ARG A 51 23.68 -13.03 3.47
N ALA A 52 23.52 -13.26 4.75
CA ALA A 52 22.27 -13.77 5.32
C ALA A 52 21.09 -12.79 5.13
N GLU A 53 21.30 -11.49 5.30
CA GLU A 53 20.27 -10.45 5.03
C GLU A 53 19.88 -10.45 3.55
N ARG A 54 20.87 -10.57 2.65
CA ARG A 54 20.62 -10.62 1.20
C ARG A 54 19.79 -11.83 0.80
N GLU A 55 20.05 -13.01 1.36
CA GLU A 55 19.26 -14.20 1.09
C GLU A 55 17.82 -14.06 1.65
N GLU A 56 17.65 -13.44 2.81
CA GLU A 56 16.32 -13.15 3.36
C GLU A 56 15.56 -12.18 2.46
N TYR A 57 16.21 -11.11 1.99
CA TYR A 57 15.58 -10.17 1.04
C TYR A 57 15.18 -10.86 -0.25
N ARG A 58 16.06 -11.73 -0.79
CA ARG A 58 15.76 -12.51 -1.99
C ARG A 58 14.50 -13.36 -1.80
N ARG A 59 14.40 -14.09 -0.69
CA ARG A 59 13.24 -14.92 -0.38
C ARG A 59 11.97 -14.08 -0.33
N LYS A 60 11.97 -12.97 0.41
CA LYS A 60 10.81 -12.07 0.51
C LYS A 60 10.41 -11.45 -0.83
N LEU A 61 11.38 -11.11 -1.67
CA LEU A 61 11.12 -10.60 -3.02
C LEU A 61 10.56 -11.69 -3.95
N THR A 62 11.02 -12.94 -3.81
CA THR A 62 10.46 -14.08 -4.56
C THR A 62 8.97 -14.28 -4.23
N GLU A 63 8.57 -14.11 -2.98
CA GLU A 63 7.17 -14.20 -2.54
C GLU A 63 6.26 -13.19 -3.25
N LEU A 64 6.80 -12.05 -3.72
CA LEU A 64 6.01 -11.07 -4.47
C LEU A 64 5.67 -11.53 -5.90
N GLY A 65 6.43 -12.45 -6.48
CA GLY A 65 6.16 -13.01 -7.81
C GLY A 65 6.38 -12.05 -8.98
N LEU A 66 7.21 -11.00 -8.80
CA LEU A 66 7.47 -9.95 -9.80
C LEU A 66 8.89 -9.96 -10.37
N GLY A 67 9.68 -11.01 -10.10
CA GLY A 67 11.07 -11.13 -10.57
C GLY A 67 12.05 -10.18 -9.87
N LEU A 68 11.65 -9.57 -8.75
CA LEU A 68 12.46 -8.63 -7.98
C LEU A 68 13.65 -9.31 -7.29
N GLU A 69 13.58 -10.58 -7.01
CA GLU A 69 14.65 -11.40 -6.44
C GLU A 69 15.91 -11.43 -7.33
N ASN A 70 15.74 -11.20 -8.64
CA ASN A 70 16.82 -11.10 -9.62
C ASN A 70 17.31 -9.65 -9.80
N ARG A 71 16.73 -8.69 -9.07
CA ARG A 71 16.97 -7.25 -9.21
C ARG A 71 17.55 -6.62 -7.95
N LEU A 72 18.10 -7.41 -7.02
CA LEU A 72 18.67 -6.92 -5.76
C LEU A 72 19.70 -5.82 -5.94
N THR A 73 20.58 -5.96 -6.94
CA THR A 73 21.62 -5.00 -7.28
C THR A 73 21.23 -4.01 -8.39
N ALA A 74 19.95 -3.99 -8.79
CA ALA A 74 19.43 -2.97 -9.69
C ALA A 74 19.04 -1.72 -8.89
N LYS A 75 19.24 -0.53 -9.47
CA LYS A 75 18.75 0.72 -8.88
C LYS A 75 17.23 0.74 -8.89
N ALA A 76 16.63 1.15 -7.78
CA ALA A 76 15.18 1.15 -7.65
C ALA A 76 14.47 2.01 -8.72
N GLY A 77 15.10 3.08 -9.19
CA GLY A 77 14.59 3.91 -10.29
C GLY A 77 14.48 3.19 -11.63
N THR A 78 15.16 2.04 -11.84
CA THR A 78 15.06 1.24 -13.07
C THR A 78 13.98 0.17 -13.03
N LEU A 79 13.27 0.04 -11.92
CA LEU A 79 12.16 -0.89 -11.76
C LEU A 79 10.90 -0.36 -12.45
N SER A 80 10.02 -1.26 -12.90
CA SER A 80 8.69 -0.87 -13.38
C SER A 80 7.85 -0.25 -12.26
N GLY A 81 6.78 0.46 -12.60
CA GLY A 81 5.86 1.06 -11.62
C GLY A 81 5.35 0.04 -10.61
N GLY A 82 4.84 -1.11 -11.07
CA GLY A 82 4.35 -2.18 -10.20
C GLY A 82 5.45 -2.80 -9.33
N GLN A 83 6.64 -3.01 -9.89
CA GLN A 83 7.79 -3.51 -9.12
C GLN A 83 8.20 -2.52 -8.02
N ARG A 84 8.21 -1.21 -8.31
CA ARG A 84 8.48 -0.18 -7.30
C ARG A 84 7.43 -0.16 -6.21
N GLN A 85 6.16 -0.28 -6.58
CA GLN A 85 5.07 -0.28 -5.62
C GLN A 85 5.12 -1.51 -4.70
N ALA A 86 5.36 -2.69 -5.27
CA ALA A 86 5.53 -3.91 -4.48
C ALA A 86 6.77 -3.86 -3.57
N LEU A 87 7.88 -3.28 -4.03
CA LEU A 87 9.07 -3.04 -3.19
C LEU A 87 8.72 -2.09 -2.03
N THR A 88 8.00 -0.99 -2.29
CA THR A 88 7.57 -0.04 -1.26
C THR A 88 6.67 -0.70 -0.23
N LEU A 89 5.72 -1.53 -0.67
CA LEU A 89 4.85 -2.30 0.20
C LEU A 89 5.65 -3.25 1.09
N LEU A 90 6.59 -4.02 0.51
CA LEU A 90 7.48 -4.88 1.28
C LEU A 90 8.29 -4.08 2.30
N MET A 91 8.88 -2.94 1.91
CA MET A 91 9.62 -2.06 2.82
C MET A 91 8.75 -1.55 3.99
N ALA A 92 7.48 -1.26 3.74
CA ALA A 92 6.55 -0.81 4.77
C ALA A 92 6.16 -1.91 5.75
N THR A 93 6.14 -3.17 5.29
CA THR A 93 5.67 -4.33 6.07
C THR A 93 6.78 -5.17 6.69
N LEU A 94 8.06 -4.96 6.29
CA LEU A 94 9.22 -5.71 6.81
C LEU A 94 9.32 -5.78 8.35
N GLN A 95 8.87 -4.74 9.04
CA GLN A 95 8.87 -4.65 10.50
C GLN A 95 7.48 -4.79 11.12
N LYS A 96 6.54 -5.38 10.38
CA LYS A 96 5.17 -5.64 10.83
C LYS A 96 4.56 -4.43 11.57
N PRO A 97 4.10 -3.40 10.86
CA PRO A 97 3.52 -2.21 11.47
C PRO A 97 2.24 -2.55 12.23
N ARG A 98 1.88 -1.75 13.24
CA ARG A 98 0.56 -1.86 13.90
C ARG A 98 -0.58 -1.35 13.04
N LEU A 99 -0.29 -0.39 12.15
CA LEU A 99 -1.23 0.19 11.21
C LEU A 99 -0.52 0.43 9.88
N LEU A 100 -1.08 -0.09 8.81
CA LEU A 100 -0.66 0.15 7.43
C LEU A 100 -1.64 1.13 6.79
N LEU A 101 -1.13 2.28 6.33
CA LEU A 101 -1.92 3.27 5.60
C LEU A 101 -1.56 3.20 4.11
N LEU A 102 -2.55 2.93 3.27
CA LEU A 102 -2.47 2.85 1.82
C LEU A 102 -3.27 4.01 1.22
N ASP A 103 -2.58 4.95 0.58
CA ASP A 103 -3.21 6.13 0.01
C ASP A 103 -3.03 6.11 -1.51
N GLU A 104 -4.10 5.69 -2.21
CA GLU A 104 -4.15 5.56 -3.67
C GLU A 104 -2.93 4.84 -4.28
N HIS A 105 -2.40 3.84 -3.59
CA HIS A 105 -1.09 3.24 -3.89
C HIS A 105 -1.01 2.54 -5.26
N THR A 106 -2.12 2.38 -5.98
CA THR A 106 -2.17 1.78 -7.32
C THR A 106 -2.64 2.73 -8.42
N ALA A 107 -3.02 3.98 -8.09
CA ALA A 107 -3.64 4.91 -9.05
C ALA A 107 -2.76 5.29 -10.27
N ALA A 108 -1.43 5.25 -10.12
CA ALA A 108 -0.48 5.55 -11.22
C ALA A 108 -0.10 4.32 -12.07
N LEU A 109 -0.75 3.17 -11.85
CA LEU A 109 -0.46 1.93 -12.55
C LEU A 109 -1.53 1.65 -13.61
N ASP A 110 -1.13 0.93 -14.67
CA ASP A 110 -2.10 0.39 -15.60
C ASP A 110 -2.99 -0.66 -14.90
N PRO A 111 -4.23 -0.91 -15.38
CA PRO A 111 -5.20 -1.75 -14.66
C PRO A 111 -4.70 -3.17 -14.37
N LYS A 112 -3.93 -3.77 -15.28
CA LYS A 112 -3.39 -5.12 -15.10
C LYS A 112 -2.35 -5.15 -13.98
N THR A 113 -1.43 -4.20 -14.00
CA THR A 113 -0.39 -4.06 -12.97
C THR A 113 -1.00 -3.68 -11.62
N ALA A 114 -1.98 -2.79 -11.59
CA ALA A 114 -2.73 -2.43 -10.39
C ALA A 114 -3.38 -3.65 -9.73
N SER A 115 -4.06 -4.50 -10.52
CA SER A 115 -4.67 -5.74 -10.02
C SER A 115 -3.63 -6.69 -9.39
N VAL A 116 -2.44 -6.83 -9.99
CA VAL A 116 -1.36 -7.66 -9.42
C VAL A 116 -0.87 -7.08 -8.10
N VAL A 117 -0.62 -5.77 -8.02
CA VAL A 117 -0.18 -5.10 -6.78
C VAL A 117 -1.24 -5.21 -5.69
N MET A 118 -2.52 -5.05 -6.03
CA MET A 118 -3.62 -5.21 -5.07
C MET A 118 -3.69 -6.64 -4.52
N SER A 119 -3.52 -7.66 -5.36
CA SER A 119 -3.50 -9.06 -4.91
C SER A 119 -2.32 -9.35 -3.98
N ILE A 120 -1.15 -8.77 -4.24
CA ILE A 120 0.01 -8.86 -3.35
C ILE A 120 -0.28 -8.15 -2.02
N THR A 121 -0.89 -6.97 -2.08
CA THR A 121 -1.28 -6.19 -0.89
C THR A 121 -2.24 -6.99 -0.01
N GLU A 122 -3.31 -7.53 -0.59
CA GLU A 122 -4.30 -8.34 0.12
C GLU A 122 -3.65 -9.54 0.80
N ARG A 123 -2.81 -10.28 0.07
CA ARG A 123 -2.08 -11.43 0.62
C ARG A 123 -1.22 -11.05 1.81
N ILE A 124 -0.38 -10.01 1.71
CA ILE A 124 0.49 -9.56 2.81
C ILE A 124 -0.33 -9.13 4.03
N VAL A 125 -1.42 -8.39 3.81
CA VAL A 125 -2.31 -7.92 4.89
C VAL A 125 -2.91 -9.10 5.65
N LEU A 126 -3.37 -10.13 4.93
CA LEU A 126 -3.98 -11.32 5.52
C LEU A 126 -2.94 -12.21 6.23
N GLU A 127 -1.82 -12.52 5.59
CA GLU A 127 -0.76 -13.38 6.14
C GLU A 127 -0.14 -12.78 7.41
N GLU A 128 0.14 -11.48 7.37
CA GLU A 128 0.74 -10.76 8.50
C GLU A 128 -0.30 -10.24 9.51
N ARG A 129 -1.60 -10.41 9.23
CA ARG A 129 -2.72 -9.91 10.05
C ARG A 129 -2.58 -8.43 10.39
N LEU A 130 -2.36 -7.60 9.37
CA LEU A 130 -2.14 -6.17 9.54
C LEU A 130 -3.46 -5.42 9.67
N THR A 131 -3.55 -4.53 10.64
CA THR A 131 -4.58 -3.50 10.63
C THR A 131 -4.26 -2.53 9.50
N THR A 132 -5.18 -2.39 8.53
CA THR A 132 -4.92 -1.62 7.31
C THR A 132 -6.05 -0.62 7.05
N MET A 133 -5.69 0.61 6.71
CA MET A 133 -6.61 1.60 6.18
C MET A 133 -6.18 1.94 4.75
N MET A 134 -7.07 1.73 3.79
CA MET A 134 -6.85 2.02 2.38
C MET A 134 -7.74 3.19 1.94
N ILE A 135 -7.13 4.18 1.30
CA ILE A 135 -7.84 5.27 0.63
C ILE A 135 -7.79 4.98 -0.87
N THR A 136 -8.94 5.01 -1.51
CA THR A 136 -9.08 4.83 -2.95
C THR A 136 -10.27 5.63 -3.47
N HIS A 137 -10.17 6.11 -4.70
CA HIS A 137 -11.29 6.67 -5.44
C HIS A 137 -12.00 5.63 -6.32
N ASN A 138 -11.44 4.41 -6.43
CA ASN A 138 -12.06 3.32 -7.18
C ASN A 138 -13.11 2.62 -6.32
N MET A 139 -14.38 2.78 -6.67
CA MET A 139 -15.50 2.21 -5.92
C MET A 139 -15.52 0.67 -5.92
N ARG A 140 -15.05 0.03 -7.01
CA ARG A 140 -14.95 -1.44 -7.07
C ARG A 140 -13.94 -1.96 -6.05
N ASP A 141 -12.79 -1.29 -5.94
CA ASP A 141 -11.77 -1.65 -4.97
C ASP A 141 -12.25 -1.39 -3.54
N ALA A 142 -12.93 -0.27 -3.29
CA ALA A 142 -13.50 0.06 -1.99
C ALA A 142 -14.52 -0.99 -1.52
N ILE A 143 -15.35 -1.52 -2.43
CA ILE A 143 -16.30 -2.58 -2.14
C ILE A 143 -15.59 -3.92 -1.91
N ARG A 144 -14.62 -4.25 -2.78
CA ARG A 144 -13.96 -5.56 -2.81
C ARG A 144 -13.06 -5.79 -1.61
N TYR A 145 -12.25 -4.79 -1.23
CA TYR A 145 -11.20 -4.96 -0.21
C TYR A 145 -11.66 -4.47 1.17
N GLY A 146 -11.11 -5.13 2.22
CA GLY A 146 -11.45 -4.82 3.62
C GLY A 146 -12.86 -5.21 4.04
N ASP A 147 -13.14 -5.13 5.32
CA ASP A 147 -14.38 -5.55 6.00
C ASP A 147 -15.26 -4.37 6.40
N ARG A 148 -14.74 -3.15 6.33
CA ARG A 148 -15.46 -1.90 6.60
C ARG A 148 -15.17 -0.88 5.51
N LEU A 149 -16.20 -0.16 5.08
CA LEU A 149 -16.13 0.91 4.09
C LEU A 149 -16.61 2.19 4.72
N ILE A 150 -15.78 3.23 4.63
CA ILE A 150 -16.11 4.58 5.10
C ILE A 150 -16.04 5.51 3.89
N MET A 151 -17.06 6.30 3.66
CA MET A 151 -17.07 7.32 2.61
C MET A 151 -17.05 8.70 3.25
N LEU A 152 -16.17 9.55 2.71
CA LEU A 152 -15.96 10.92 3.17
C LEU A 152 -16.42 11.90 2.09
N HIS A 153 -17.13 12.94 2.48
CA HIS A 153 -17.49 14.06 1.62
C HIS A 153 -17.46 15.37 2.42
N ALA A 154 -16.82 16.40 1.86
CA ALA A 154 -16.69 17.71 2.48
C ALA A 154 -16.22 17.67 3.96
N GLY A 155 -15.28 16.76 4.28
CA GLY A 155 -14.73 16.60 5.62
C GLY A 155 -15.56 15.80 6.60
N ASN A 156 -16.75 15.30 6.18
CA ASN A 156 -17.64 14.51 7.01
C ASN A 156 -17.71 13.06 6.55
N ILE A 157 -17.98 12.14 7.49
CA ILE A 157 -18.31 10.76 7.18
C ILE A 157 -19.78 10.75 6.76
N ILE A 158 -20.05 10.39 5.50
CA ILE A 158 -21.40 10.29 4.94
C ILE A 158 -21.90 8.86 4.85
N LEU A 159 -21.00 7.87 4.92
CA LEU A 159 -21.32 6.46 4.90
C LEU A 159 -20.30 5.69 5.74
N ASP A 160 -20.77 4.75 6.54
CA ASP A 160 -19.95 3.83 7.33
C ASP A 160 -20.67 2.47 7.41
N ILE A 161 -20.18 1.49 6.66
CA ILE A 161 -20.79 0.18 6.52
C ILE A 161 -19.76 -0.94 6.70
N SER A 162 -20.24 -2.08 7.24
CA SER A 162 -19.38 -3.25 7.52
C SER A 162 -20.19 -4.55 7.47
N GLY A 163 -19.48 -5.69 7.59
CA GLY A 163 -20.11 -7.01 7.69
C GLY A 163 -20.96 -7.38 6.47
N GLU A 164 -22.14 -7.94 6.70
CA GLU A 164 -23.03 -8.44 5.64
C GLU A 164 -23.55 -7.32 4.72
N GLU A 165 -23.77 -6.12 5.24
CA GLU A 165 -24.20 -4.98 4.42
C GLU A 165 -23.12 -4.66 3.37
N LYS A 166 -21.85 -4.63 3.77
CA LYS A 166 -20.75 -4.38 2.83
C LYS A 166 -20.61 -5.49 1.79
N LYS A 167 -20.78 -6.75 2.17
CA LYS A 167 -20.62 -7.90 1.26
C LYS A 167 -21.63 -7.89 0.11
N ASN A 168 -22.84 -7.38 0.37
CA ASN A 168 -23.93 -7.32 -0.60
C ASN A 168 -23.95 -6.01 -1.40
N LEU A 169 -23.04 -5.08 -1.12
CA LEU A 169 -23.00 -3.76 -1.74
C LEU A 169 -22.56 -3.83 -3.20
N THR A 170 -23.30 -3.14 -4.06
CA THR A 170 -22.91 -2.93 -5.47
C THR A 170 -22.38 -1.50 -5.68
N VAL A 171 -21.73 -1.27 -6.82
CA VAL A 171 -21.28 0.07 -7.21
C VAL A 171 -22.47 1.03 -7.35
N THR A 172 -23.60 0.53 -7.88
CA THR A 172 -24.83 1.32 -8.04
C THR A 172 -25.35 1.77 -6.69
N ASP A 173 -25.45 0.84 -5.71
CA ASP A 173 -25.91 1.16 -4.36
C ASP A 173 -25.01 2.21 -3.69
N LEU A 174 -23.69 2.10 -3.93
CA LEU A 174 -22.71 3.04 -3.38
C LEU A 174 -22.89 4.45 -3.97
N LEU A 175 -23.13 4.54 -5.29
CA LEU A 175 -23.43 5.79 -5.98
C LEU A 175 -24.74 6.43 -5.49
N GLU A 176 -25.79 5.63 -5.32
CA GLU A 176 -27.07 6.10 -4.78
C GLU A 176 -26.91 6.64 -3.35
N LYS A 177 -26.25 5.88 -2.49
CA LYS A 177 -25.97 6.33 -1.10
C LYS A 177 -25.16 7.63 -1.08
N PHE A 178 -24.18 7.77 -1.99
CA PHE A 178 -23.41 9.00 -2.12
C PHE A 178 -24.28 10.18 -2.58
N SER A 179 -25.11 10.03 -3.62
CA SER A 179 -25.95 11.11 -4.14
C SER A 179 -26.94 11.60 -3.10
N VAL A 180 -27.59 10.70 -2.37
CA VAL A 180 -28.50 11.05 -1.26
C VAL A 180 -27.78 11.81 -0.15
N SER A 181 -26.60 11.35 0.23
CA SER A 181 -25.85 11.92 1.37
C SER A 181 -25.14 13.22 1.03
N SER A 182 -24.74 13.42 -0.24
CA SER A 182 -24.04 14.63 -0.71
C SER A 182 -24.98 15.75 -1.17
N GLY A 183 -26.29 15.46 -1.32
CA GLY A 183 -27.26 16.42 -1.84
C GLY A 183 -27.03 16.81 -3.30
N SER A 184 -26.21 16.06 -4.04
CA SER A 184 -25.88 16.31 -5.45
C SER A 184 -26.51 15.27 -6.37
N GLU A 185 -27.20 15.71 -7.42
CA GLU A 185 -27.53 14.83 -8.55
C GLU A 185 -26.25 14.49 -9.30
N PHE A 186 -25.91 13.20 -9.33
CA PHE A 186 -24.77 12.72 -10.10
C PHE A 186 -25.06 12.84 -11.61
N SER A 187 -24.48 13.83 -12.27
CA SER A 187 -24.23 13.74 -13.69
C SER A 187 -23.14 12.68 -13.89
N SER A 188 -23.46 11.66 -14.69
CA SER A 188 -22.68 10.45 -14.95
C SER A 188 -21.18 10.77 -15.27
N ASP A 189 -20.35 10.75 -14.26
CA ASP A 189 -18.92 10.93 -14.45
C ASP A 189 -18.28 9.54 -14.67
N ARG A 190 -18.02 9.23 -15.95
CA ARG A 190 -17.36 7.97 -16.36
C ARG A 190 -16.02 7.71 -15.67
N GLY A 191 -15.45 8.72 -15.04
CA GLY A 191 -14.19 8.63 -14.31
C GLY A 191 -14.24 7.83 -13.01
N LEU A 192 -15.43 7.61 -12.42
CA LEU A 192 -15.58 6.87 -11.16
C LEU A 192 -15.74 5.36 -11.35
N LEU A 193 -15.90 4.91 -12.60
CA LEU A 193 -16.12 3.50 -12.95
C LEU A 193 -14.86 2.81 -13.50
N GLY A 194 -13.71 3.50 -13.48
CA GLY A 194 -12.41 3.11 -14.06
C GLY A 194 -11.85 1.77 -13.70
#